data_b0205a9ace903a7dfabd0691c28521c8
#
_entry.id   b0205a9ace903a7dfabd0691c28521c8
#
_cell.length_a   1.000
_cell.length_b   1.000
_cell.length_c   1.000
_cell.angle_alpha   90.00
_cell.angle_beta   90.00
_cell.angle_gamma   90.00
#
_symmetry.space_group_name_H-M   'P 1'
#
loop_
_entity.id
_entity.type
_entity.pdbx_description
1 polymer ?
#
loop_
_entity_poly.entity_id
_entity_poly.type
_entity_poly.pdbx_seq_one_letter_code
_entity_poly.pdbx_strand_id
1 'polypeptide(L)'
;KAEAATQSQLTNTAYKYIGVPYVYGGTTTSGLDCSGYTRLVFKQLGISLNRTSSAQYSQGKAVSKSNLQVGDLVFYNTSGKGVSHVGIYIGNNKFIHSATSTGVTVTSMSTSYWAKRYVGAKRVATFDADTVKNVASEVKDSSIDFTIYTSRSEVAVRLADVMNLDVTNTKSPFIDVKEDAKYAGAATALYNEGVFTGDTNGKFNPSSPLTRSQMAKV
;
A
#
# COMPACT_ATOMS: atom_id res chain seq x y z
N LYS A 1 -10.04 -1.82 -26.97
CA LYS A 1 -8.90 -2.37 -26.20
C LYS A 1 -9.23 -2.19 -24.74
N ALA A 2 -9.15 -3.25 -23.94
CA ALA A 2 -9.23 -3.10 -22.49
C ALA A 2 -8.10 -2.17 -22.04
N GLU A 3 -8.44 -1.18 -21.22
CA GLU A 3 -7.47 -0.23 -20.66
C GLU A 3 -6.54 -1.00 -19.72
N ALA A 4 -5.24 -0.72 -19.78
CA ALA A 4 -4.29 -1.37 -18.88
C ALA A 4 -4.58 -0.94 -17.43
N ALA A 5 -4.44 -1.86 -16.48
CA ALA A 5 -4.64 -1.53 -15.08
C ALA A 5 -3.61 -0.49 -14.61
N THR A 6 -4.02 0.43 -13.74
CA THR A 6 -3.12 1.47 -13.21
C THR A 6 -2.28 0.96 -12.03
N GLN A 7 -1.23 1.72 -11.70
CA GLN A 7 -0.38 1.42 -10.53
C GLN A 7 -1.19 1.46 -9.22
N SER A 8 -2.13 2.40 -9.08
CA SER A 8 -3.04 2.45 -7.92
C SER A 8 -3.99 1.25 -7.88
N GLN A 9 -4.51 0.80 -9.00
CA GLN A 9 -5.34 -0.40 -9.03
C GLN A 9 -4.57 -1.64 -8.57
N LEU A 10 -3.31 -1.79 -9.01
CA LEU A 10 -2.44 -2.86 -8.56
C LEU A 10 -2.18 -2.77 -7.05
N THR A 11 -1.69 -1.63 -6.57
CA THR A 11 -1.33 -1.47 -5.15
C THR A 11 -2.56 -1.63 -4.26
N ASN A 12 -3.69 -1.01 -4.58
CA ASN A 12 -4.94 -1.18 -3.84
C ASN A 12 -5.38 -2.66 -3.79
N THR A 13 -5.23 -3.40 -4.90
CA THR A 13 -5.54 -4.83 -4.93
C THR A 13 -4.58 -5.62 -4.04
N ALA A 14 -3.29 -5.31 -4.08
CA ALA A 14 -2.27 -5.97 -3.27
C ALA A 14 -2.49 -5.73 -1.76
N TYR A 15 -2.78 -4.50 -1.37
CA TYR A 15 -3.00 -4.11 0.04
C TYR A 15 -4.24 -4.73 0.69
N LYS A 16 -5.25 -5.15 -0.09
CA LYS A 16 -6.45 -5.84 0.44
C LYS A 16 -6.13 -7.11 1.24
N TYR A 17 -4.97 -7.70 1.02
CA TYR A 17 -4.57 -8.97 1.64
C TYR A 17 -3.56 -8.80 2.77
N ILE A 18 -3.22 -7.58 3.18
CA ILE A 18 -2.34 -7.34 4.34
C ILE A 18 -2.86 -8.12 5.55
N GLY A 19 -1.96 -8.82 6.23
CA GLY A 19 -2.27 -9.62 7.41
C GLY A 19 -2.83 -11.02 7.13
N VAL A 20 -3.13 -11.39 5.87
CA VAL A 20 -3.49 -12.78 5.55
C VAL A 20 -2.32 -13.70 5.92
N PRO A 21 -2.54 -14.78 6.71
CA PRO A 21 -1.46 -15.62 7.21
C PRO A 21 -0.75 -16.37 6.08
N TYR A 22 0.53 -16.67 6.31
CA TYR A 22 1.28 -17.55 5.42
C TYR A 22 0.86 -19.01 5.62
N VAL A 23 0.51 -19.68 4.53
CA VAL A 23 0.30 -21.13 4.48
C VAL A 23 1.05 -21.68 3.29
N TYR A 24 1.96 -22.64 3.50
CA TYR A 24 2.69 -23.28 2.41
C TYR A 24 1.72 -23.95 1.44
N GLY A 25 1.86 -23.67 0.14
CA GLY A 25 0.90 -24.13 -0.88
C GLY A 25 -0.41 -23.36 -0.92
N GLY A 26 -0.62 -22.38 -0.03
CA GLY A 26 -1.84 -21.58 0.08
C GLY A 26 -2.09 -20.67 -1.11
N THR A 27 -3.36 -20.58 -1.53
CA THR A 27 -3.80 -19.79 -2.69
C THR A 27 -5.09 -19.02 -2.43
N THR A 28 -5.57 -19.00 -1.18
CA THR A 28 -6.85 -18.38 -0.78
C THR A 28 -6.63 -17.38 0.35
N THR A 29 -7.65 -16.60 0.66
CA THR A 29 -7.63 -15.64 1.77
C THR A 29 -7.54 -16.28 3.15
N SER A 30 -7.74 -17.60 3.27
CA SER A 30 -7.48 -18.34 4.51
C SER A 30 -5.99 -18.61 4.75
N GLY A 31 -5.15 -18.45 3.72
CA GLY A 31 -3.71 -18.57 3.80
C GLY A 31 -3.07 -18.54 2.41
N LEU A 32 -1.97 -17.82 2.30
CA LEU A 32 -1.25 -17.58 1.06
C LEU A 32 0.23 -17.90 1.23
N ASP A 33 0.83 -18.66 0.28
CA ASP A 33 2.28 -18.63 0.14
C ASP A 33 2.73 -17.45 -0.73
N CYS A 34 4.02 -17.23 -0.88
CA CYS A 34 4.56 -16.07 -1.60
C CYS A 34 4.07 -15.99 -3.06
N SER A 35 4.10 -17.08 -3.80
CA SER A 35 3.69 -17.13 -5.21
C SER A 35 2.16 -17.27 -5.37
N GLY A 36 1.46 -17.85 -4.40
CA GLY A 36 0.00 -17.85 -4.33
C GLY A 36 -0.55 -16.43 -4.14
N TYR A 37 0.11 -15.63 -3.30
CA TYR A 37 -0.23 -14.24 -3.09
C TYR A 37 -0.07 -13.42 -4.39
N THR A 38 1.11 -13.43 -5.01
CA THR A 38 1.33 -12.69 -6.26
C THR A 38 0.35 -13.12 -7.35
N ARG A 39 0.11 -14.44 -7.47
CA ARG A 39 -0.85 -14.98 -8.42
C ARG A 39 -2.28 -14.49 -8.17
N LEU A 40 -2.71 -14.42 -6.91
CA LEU A 40 -4.05 -13.94 -6.54
C LEU A 40 -4.24 -12.47 -6.91
N VAL A 41 -3.26 -11.61 -6.59
CA VAL A 41 -3.30 -10.18 -6.91
C VAL A 41 -3.37 -9.97 -8.43
N PHE A 42 -2.48 -10.59 -9.18
CA PHE A 42 -2.42 -10.42 -10.63
C PHE A 42 -3.65 -11.00 -11.34
N LYS A 43 -4.19 -12.11 -10.86
CA LYS A 43 -5.42 -12.70 -11.39
C LYS A 43 -6.61 -11.72 -11.31
N GLN A 44 -6.73 -10.92 -10.24
CA GLN A 44 -7.78 -9.90 -10.13
C GLN A 44 -7.65 -8.77 -11.15
N LEU A 45 -6.45 -8.59 -11.69
CA LEU A 45 -6.15 -7.62 -12.75
C LEU A 45 -6.15 -8.26 -14.15
N GLY A 46 -6.67 -9.49 -14.27
CA GLY A 46 -6.73 -10.21 -15.54
C GLY A 46 -5.40 -10.79 -16.02
N ILE A 47 -4.36 -10.84 -15.17
CA ILE A 47 -3.02 -11.31 -15.52
C ILE A 47 -2.77 -12.69 -14.89
N SER A 48 -2.41 -13.67 -15.71
CA SER A 48 -2.11 -15.03 -15.24
C SER A 48 -0.63 -15.19 -14.89
N LEU A 49 -0.35 -15.68 -13.67
CA LEU A 49 0.98 -16.06 -13.23
C LEU A 49 1.07 -17.58 -13.00
N ASN A 50 2.26 -18.14 -13.22
CA ASN A 50 2.58 -19.52 -12.88
C ASN A 50 2.45 -19.76 -11.35
N ARG A 51 2.33 -21.04 -10.94
CA ARG A 51 2.04 -21.38 -9.54
C ARG A 51 3.22 -21.12 -8.60
N THR A 52 4.44 -21.42 -8.99
CA THR A 52 5.61 -21.36 -8.11
C THR A 52 6.48 -20.13 -8.38
N SER A 53 7.22 -19.68 -7.37
CA SER A 53 8.13 -18.53 -7.51
C SER A 53 9.18 -18.73 -8.60
N SER A 54 9.75 -19.93 -8.71
CA SER A 54 10.71 -20.26 -9.77
C SER A 54 10.10 -20.23 -11.17
N ALA A 55 8.86 -20.74 -11.31
CA ALA A 55 8.13 -20.67 -12.59
C ALA A 55 7.70 -19.23 -12.93
N GLN A 56 7.34 -18.40 -11.95
CA GLN A 56 7.09 -16.97 -12.16
C GLN A 56 8.37 -16.22 -12.58
N TYR A 57 9.55 -16.64 -12.08
CA TYR A 57 10.82 -16.05 -12.49
C TYR A 57 11.15 -16.32 -13.97
N SER A 58 10.55 -17.35 -14.57
CA SER A 58 10.65 -17.62 -16.01
C SER A 58 9.66 -16.85 -16.87
N GLN A 59 8.71 -16.10 -16.25
CA GLN A 59 7.74 -15.27 -16.98
C GLN A 59 8.23 -13.83 -17.14
N GLY A 60 7.78 -13.18 -18.21
CA GLY A 60 8.00 -11.77 -18.48
C GLY A 60 9.45 -11.43 -18.86
N LYS A 61 9.74 -10.15 -18.85
CA LYS A 61 11.06 -9.58 -19.21
C LYS A 61 11.90 -9.34 -17.97
N ALA A 62 13.19 -9.63 -18.03
CA ALA A 62 14.11 -9.28 -16.96
C ALA A 62 14.23 -7.76 -16.79
N VAL A 63 14.27 -7.31 -15.53
CA VAL A 63 14.37 -5.91 -15.15
C VAL A 63 15.57 -5.73 -14.23
N SER A 64 16.43 -4.75 -14.51
CA SER A 64 17.50 -4.37 -13.61
C SER A 64 16.94 -3.71 -12.35
N LYS A 65 17.66 -3.84 -11.22
CA LYS A 65 17.23 -3.26 -9.94
C LYS A 65 17.02 -1.74 -10.00
N SER A 66 17.81 -1.04 -10.83
CA SER A 66 17.72 0.41 -11.06
C SER A 66 16.49 0.82 -11.89
N ASN A 67 15.90 -0.12 -12.64
CA ASN A 67 14.77 0.14 -13.54
C ASN A 67 13.44 -0.45 -13.03
N LEU A 68 13.38 -0.79 -11.73
CA LEU A 68 12.17 -1.31 -11.12
C LEU A 68 11.01 -0.31 -11.22
N GLN A 69 9.84 -0.82 -11.59
CA GLN A 69 8.58 -0.09 -11.64
C GLN A 69 7.53 -0.81 -10.79
N VAL A 70 6.57 -0.06 -10.28
CA VAL A 70 5.43 -0.62 -9.55
C VAL A 70 4.77 -1.74 -10.37
N GLY A 71 4.62 -2.92 -9.76
CA GLY A 71 4.09 -4.12 -10.41
C GLY A 71 5.15 -5.11 -10.89
N ASP A 72 6.44 -4.77 -10.88
CA ASP A 72 7.49 -5.74 -11.14
C ASP A 72 7.52 -6.81 -10.05
N LEU A 73 7.69 -8.07 -10.44
CA LEU A 73 7.93 -9.17 -9.51
C LEU A 73 9.40 -9.16 -9.09
N VAL A 74 9.66 -9.15 -7.79
CA VAL A 74 11.00 -9.20 -7.21
C VAL A 74 11.24 -10.56 -6.56
N PHE A 75 12.39 -11.16 -6.83
CA PHE A 75 12.69 -12.55 -6.49
C PHE A 75 13.89 -12.67 -5.58
N TYR A 76 13.81 -13.63 -4.66
CA TYR A 76 14.81 -13.85 -3.62
C TYR A 76 15.16 -15.32 -3.46
N ASN A 77 16.40 -15.60 -3.06
CA ASN A 77 16.87 -16.91 -2.66
C ASN A 77 16.85 -17.03 -1.12
N THR A 78 15.75 -17.50 -0.57
CA THR A 78 15.58 -17.70 0.86
C THR A 78 15.89 -19.11 1.34
N SER A 79 16.03 -20.07 0.39
CA SER A 79 16.28 -21.49 0.67
C SER A 79 17.74 -21.92 0.49
N GLY A 80 18.56 -21.05 -0.11
CA GLY A 80 19.93 -21.39 -0.53
C GLY A 80 20.02 -22.14 -1.89
N LYS A 81 18.90 -22.49 -2.50
CA LYS A 81 18.84 -23.33 -3.72
C LYS A 81 18.21 -22.60 -4.92
N GLY A 82 18.50 -21.32 -5.11
CA GLY A 82 17.93 -20.52 -6.21
C GLY A 82 16.67 -19.75 -5.81
N VAL A 83 15.83 -19.38 -6.80
CA VAL A 83 14.62 -18.61 -6.54
C VAL A 83 13.63 -19.42 -5.72
N SER A 84 13.31 -18.93 -4.53
CA SER A 84 12.41 -19.57 -3.57
C SER A 84 11.39 -18.63 -2.95
N HIS A 85 11.49 -17.33 -3.23
CA HIS A 85 10.55 -16.32 -2.74
C HIS A 85 10.28 -15.25 -3.80
N VAL A 86 9.07 -14.68 -3.76
CA VAL A 86 8.63 -13.64 -4.67
C VAL A 86 7.72 -12.63 -3.95
N GLY A 87 7.78 -11.38 -4.38
CA GLY A 87 6.87 -10.32 -3.99
C GLY A 87 6.65 -9.34 -5.14
N ILE A 88 5.81 -8.35 -4.91
CA ILE A 88 5.45 -7.31 -5.87
C ILE A 88 6.13 -6.01 -5.44
N TYR A 89 6.91 -5.41 -6.32
CA TYR A 89 7.49 -4.08 -6.08
C TYR A 89 6.41 -3.01 -6.10
N ILE A 90 6.37 -2.18 -5.08
CA ILE A 90 5.35 -1.14 -4.89
C ILE A 90 5.92 0.29 -4.88
N GLY A 91 7.16 0.45 -5.35
CA GLY A 91 7.85 1.76 -5.33
C GLY A 91 8.66 1.98 -4.05
N ASN A 92 9.39 3.09 -4.02
CA ASN A 92 10.17 3.54 -2.86
C ASN A 92 11.05 2.45 -2.20
N ASN A 93 11.64 1.58 -3.03
CA ASN A 93 12.47 0.46 -2.58
C ASN A 93 11.76 -0.49 -1.60
N LYS A 94 10.43 -0.63 -1.73
CA LYS A 94 9.58 -1.53 -0.95
C LYS A 94 8.90 -2.57 -1.85
N PHE A 95 8.60 -3.71 -1.26
CA PHE A 95 7.82 -4.75 -1.90
C PHE A 95 6.80 -5.34 -0.92
N ILE A 96 5.67 -5.80 -1.46
CA ILE A 96 4.62 -6.48 -0.72
C ILE A 96 4.65 -7.97 -1.04
N HIS A 97 4.61 -8.81 -0.01
CA HIS A 97 4.78 -10.25 -0.16
C HIS A 97 4.12 -11.02 0.99
N SER A 98 3.87 -12.31 0.82
CA SER A 98 3.49 -13.19 1.93
C SER A 98 4.76 -13.84 2.52
N ALA A 99 5.10 -13.47 3.75
CA ALA A 99 6.25 -13.96 4.49
C ALA A 99 5.83 -15.01 5.53
N THR A 100 6.67 -16.02 5.74
CA THR A 100 6.40 -17.15 6.65
C THR A 100 6.10 -16.72 8.09
N SER A 101 6.69 -15.64 8.57
CA SER A 101 6.56 -15.19 9.96
C SER A 101 5.43 -14.19 10.19
N THR A 102 5.03 -13.45 9.15
CA THR A 102 4.10 -12.31 9.30
C THR A 102 2.88 -12.37 8.40
N GLY A 103 2.84 -13.34 7.47
CA GLY A 103 1.84 -13.35 6.42
C GLY A 103 2.09 -12.23 5.39
N VAL A 104 1.02 -11.70 4.80
CA VAL A 104 1.13 -10.63 3.81
C VAL A 104 1.53 -9.32 4.49
N THR A 105 2.67 -8.77 4.05
CA THR A 105 3.29 -7.58 4.65
C THR A 105 4.09 -6.77 3.63
N VAL A 106 4.39 -5.53 3.96
CA VAL A 106 5.29 -4.65 3.19
C VAL A 106 6.67 -4.63 3.85
N THR A 107 7.71 -4.79 3.05
CA THR A 107 9.09 -4.84 3.54
C THR A 107 10.01 -4.00 2.64
N SER A 108 11.02 -3.35 3.25
CA SER A 108 12.06 -2.65 2.51
C SER A 108 13.05 -3.65 1.87
N MET A 109 13.36 -3.45 0.59
CA MET A 109 14.38 -4.22 -0.12
C MET A 109 15.80 -3.97 0.40
N SER A 110 16.00 -2.89 1.19
CA SER A 110 17.30 -2.53 1.80
C SER A 110 17.58 -3.26 3.11
N THR A 111 16.58 -3.92 3.72
CA THR A 111 16.85 -4.69 4.94
C THR A 111 17.90 -5.75 4.65
N SER A 112 18.84 -5.96 5.57
CA SER A 112 20.00 -6.83 5.38
C SER A 112 19.62 -8.24 4.90
N TYR A 113 18.52 -8.79 5.46
CA TYR A 113 18.02 -10.10 5.07
C TYR A 113 17.66 -10.18 3.59
N TRP A 114 16.87 -9.23 3.09
CA TRP A 114 16.37 -9.21 1.71
C TRP A 114 17.41 -8.73 0.72
N ALA A 115 18.20 -7.72 1.09
CA ALA A 115 19.25 -7.19 0.21
C ALA A 115 20.28 -8.27 -0.19
N LYS A 116 20.68 -9.13 0.76
CA LYS A 116 21.64 -10.22 0.51
C LYS A 116 21.04 -11.39 -0.29
N ARG A 117 19.73 -11.50 -0.38
CA ARG A 117 19.02 -12.62 -1.01
C ARG A 117 18.36 -12.27 -2.34
N TYR A 118 18.47 -11.02 -2.74
CA TYR A 118 17.90 -10.56 -4.01
C TYR A 118 18.55 -11.29 -5.20
N VAL A 119 17.70 -11.87 -6.07
CA VAL A 119 18.15 -12.61 -7.27
C VAL A 119 17.91 -11.79 -8.53
N GLY A 120 16.79 -11.10 -8.63
CA GLY A 120 16.41 -10.34 -9.83
C GLY A 120 14.94 -9.96 -9.84
N ALA A 121 14.50 -9.35 -10.92
CA ALA A 121 13.12 -8.95 -11.13
C ALA A 121 12.62 -9.28 -12.53
N LYS A 122 11.30 -9.41 -12.64
CA LYS A 122 10.58 -9.66 -13.90
C LYS A 122 9.40 -8.72 -14.05
N ARG A 123 9.24 -8.15 -15.24
CA ARG A 123 8.05 -7.39 -15.65
C ARG A 123 7.17 -8.29 -16.49
N VAL A 124 6.02 -8.68 -15.93
CA VAL A 124 5.01 -9.54 -16.60
C VAL A 124 3.89 -8.73 -17.23
N ALA A 125 3.70 -7.50 -16.74
CA ALA A 125 2.76 -6.52 -17.27
C ALA A 125 3.27 -5.12 -16.96
N THR A 126 2.74 -4.13 -17.70
CA THR A 126 2.98 -2.71 -17.43
C THR A 126 1.71 -2.13 -16.83
N PHE A 127 1.86 -1.34 -15.78
CA PHE A 127 0.77 -0.62 -15.13
C PHE A 127 0.94 0.88 -15.42
N ASP A 128 -0.12 1.49 -15.95
CA ASP A 128 -0.07 2.90 -16.29
C ASP A 128 0.07 3.74 -15.02
N ALA A 129 0.88 4.79 -15.09
CA ALA A 129 0.90 5.79 -14.04
C ALA A 129 -0.50 6.40 -13.90
N ASP A 130 -0.94 6.63 -12.66
CA ASP A 130 -2.23 7.26 -12.40
C ASP A 130 -2.23 8.65 -13.03
N THR A 131 -2.79 8.75 -14.24
CA THR A 131 -2.89 10.03 -14.93
C THR A 131 -4.00 10.85 -14.30
N VAL A 132 -3.67 12.05 -13.85
CA VAL A 132 -4.59 13.06 -13.30
C VAL A 132 -5.68 13.47 -14.32
N LYS A 133 -5.64 12.93 -15.55
CA LYS A 133 -6.54 13.30 -16.65
C LYS A 133 -8.00 12.90 -16.47
N ASN A 134 -8.31 11.90 -15.67
CA ASN A 134 -9.71 11.44 -15.51
C ASN A 134 -10.45 12.07 -14.34
N VAL A 135 -9.78 12.68 -13.38
CA VAL A 135 -10.46 13.27 -12.22
C VAL A 135 -11.12 14.61 -12.54
N ALA A 136 -10.56 15.37 -13.50
CA ALA A 136 -11.16 16.65 -13.89
C ALA A 136 -12.39 16.50 -14.81
N SER A 137 -12.54 15.36 -15.52
CA SER A 137 -13.74 15.06 -16.31
C SER A 137 -14.84 14.38 -15.50
N GLU A 138 -14.48 13.61 -14.49
CA GLU A 138 -15.43 12.95 -13.57
C GLU A 138 -16.03 13.92 -12.54
N VAL A 139 -15.33 15.00 -12.19
CA VAL A 139 -15.84 16.04 -11.26
C VAL A 139 -16.96 16.88 -11.88
N LYS A 140 -17.24 16.73 -13.18
CA LYS A 140 -18.39 17.40 -13.83
C LYS A 140 -19.70 16.63 -13.76
N ASP A 141 -19.69 15.39 -13.28
CA ASP A 141 -20.91 14.64 -13.02
C ASP A 141 -21.48 15.05 -11.65
N SER A 142 -22.57 15.80 -11.68
CA SER A 142 -23.31 16.26 -10.49
C SER A 142 -23.95 15.12 -9.68
N SER A 143 -23.75 13.86 -10.07
CA SER A 143 -24.23 12.65 -9.39
C SER A 143 -23.18 12.02 -8.46
N ILE A 144 -21.96 12.57 -8.35
CA ILE A 144 -20.98 12.05 -7.41
C ILE A 144 -21.46 12.35 -5.99
N ASP A 145 -21.81 11.29 -5.29
CA ASP A 145 -22.17 11.35 -3.88
C ASP A 145 -20.90 11.67 -3.05
N PHE A 146 -20.77 12.94 -2.68
CA PHE A 146 -19.65 13.43 -1.85
C PHE A 146 -19.68 12.88 -0.41
N THR A 147 -20.65 12.05 -0.05
CA THR A 147 -20.72 11.41 1.29
C THR A 147 -19.65 10.34 1.49
N ILE A 148 -18.93 9.92 0.43
CA ILE A 148 -17.84 8.95 0.51
C ILE A 148 -16.51 9.57 0.97
N TYR A 149 -16.42 10.88 1.12
CA TYR A 149 -15.20 11.51 1.60
C TYR A 149 -15.01 11.26 3.10
N THR A 150 -14.01 10.46 3.41
CA THR A 150 -13.55 10.26 4.78
C THR A 150 -13.19 11.61 5.38
N SER A 151 -13.80 11.97 6.51
CA SER A 151 -13.51 13.21 7.20
C SER A 151 -12.06 13.25 7.73
N ARG A 152 -11.55 14.45 7.95
CA ARG A 152 -10.20 14.64 8.50
C ARG A 152 -10.01 13.91 9.85
N SER A 153 -11.08 13.86 10.66
CA SER A 153 -11.07 13.11 11.92
C SER A 153 -10.96 11.61 11.74
N GLU A 154 -11.65 11.03 10.75
CA GLU A 154 -11.53 9.59 10.47
C GLU A 154 -10.16 9.22 9.91
N VAL A 155 -9.61 10.06 9.04
CA VAL A 155 -8.23 9.85 8.54
C VAL A 155 -7.23 9.94 9.70
N ALA A 156 -7.39 10.89 10.63
CA ALA A 156 -6.53 11.01 11.78
C ALA A 156 -6.52 9.74 12.63
N VAL A 157 -7.69 9.19 12.95
CA VAL A 157 -7.79 7.94 13.74
C VAL A 157 -7.11 6.77 13.03
N ARG A 158 -7.39 6.58 11.74
CA ARG A 158 -6.78 5.48 10.96
C ARG A 158 -5.27 5.63 10.80
N LEU A 159 -4.80 6.87 10.59
CA LEU A 159 -3.38 7.15 10.40
C LEU A 159 -2.59 6.95 11.70
N ALA A 160 -3.12 7.43 12.83
CA ALA A 160 -2.52 7.21 14.15
C ALA A 160 -2.41 5.71 14.49
N ASP A 161 -3.43 4.92 14.13
CA ASP A 161 -3.44 3.45 14.29
C ASP A 161 -2.36 2.79 13.43
N VAL A 162 -2.31 3.13 12.13
CA VAL A 162 -1.30 2.58 11.19
C VAL A 162 0.14 2.95 11.60
N MET A 163 0.33 4.15 12.15
CA MET A 163 1.63 4.62 12.65
C MET A 163 1.93 4.12 14.07
N ASN A 164 1.00 3.40 14.69
CA ASN A 164 1.11 2.90 16.08
C ASN A 164 1.44 4.00 17.08
N LEU A 165 0.75 5.14 16.98
CA LEU A 165 0.98 6.29 17.84
C LEU A 165 0.25 6.16 19.18
N ASP A 166 0.82 6.73 20.23
CA ASP A 166 0.15 6.86 21.53
C ASP A 166 -0.92 7.98 21.45
N VAL A 167 -2.18 7.58 21.54
CA VAL A 167 -3.36 8.46 21.45
C VAL A 167 -4.00 8.76 22.82
N THR A 168 -3.32 8.47 23.90
CA THR A 168 -3.85 8.66 25.28
C THR A 168 -3.94 10.14 25.68
N ASN A 169 -3.10 11.00 25.08
CA ASN A 169 -3.15 12.44 25.31
C ASN A 169 -4.20 13.10 24.42
N THR A 170 -5.33 13.47 25.01
CA THR A 170 -6.46 14.13 24.33
C THR A 170 -6.43 15.66 24.37
N LYS A 171 -5.43 16.26 25.05
CA LYS A 171 -5.25 17.73 25.08
C LYS A 171 -4.73 18.22 23.73
N SER A 172 -5.66 18.54 22.86
CA SER A 172 -5.34 18.93 21.50
C SER A 172 -4.81 20.38 21.42
N PRO A 173 -3.82 20.64 20.56
CA PRO A 173 -3.39 22.03 20.25
C PRO A 173 -4.42 22.78 19.39
N PHE A 174 -5.41 22.09 18.85
CA PHE A 174 -6.41 22.66 17.96
C PHE A 174 -7.63 23.17 18.74
N ILE A 175 -8.05 24.42 18.50
CA ILE A 175 -9.10 25.10 19.26
C ILE A 175 -10.52 24.50 19.03
N ASP A 176 -10.70 23.75 17.96
CA ASP A 176 -11.98 23.12 17.58
C ASP A 176 -12.03 21.61 17.89
N VAL A 177 -11.03 21.08 18.59
CA VAL A 177 -10.96 19.68 19.04
C VAL A 177 -11.20 19.63 20.53
N LYS A 178 -12.38 19.10 20.94
CA LYS A 178 -12.71 18.87 22.33
C LYS A 178 -11.98 17.65 22.87
N GLU A 179 -11.59 17.67 24.16
CA GLU A 179 -10.84 16.58 24.80
C GLU A 179 -11.61 15.26 24.82
N ASP A 180 -12.95 15.32 24.83
CA ASP A 180 -13.85 14.14 24.81
C ASP A 180 -14.14 13.61 23.39
N ALA A 181 -13.64 14.26 22.36
CA ALA A 181 -13.83 13.81 20.99
C ALA A 181 -13.05 12.52 20.73
N LYS A 182 -13.68 11.52 20.10
CA LYS A 182 -13.09 10.20 19.80
C LYS A 182 -11.77 10.26 19.01
N TYR A 183 -11.55 11.35 18.29
CA TYR A 183 -10.35 11.59 17.47
C TYR A 183 -9.32 12.52 18.14
N ALA A 184 -9.59 13.03 19.37
CA ALA A 184 -8.74 14.01 20.02
C ALA A 184 -7.30 13.51 20.24
N GLY A 185 -7.15 12.30 20.74
CA GLY A 185 -5.84 11.67 20.94
C GLY A 185 -5.08 11.50 19.62
N ALA A 186 -5.76 11.03 18.58
CA ALA A 186 -5.16 10.86 17.25
C ALA A 186 -4.74 12.19 16.63
N ALA A 187 -5.59 13.23 16.73
CA ALA A 187 -5.27 14.58 16.24
C ALA A 187 -4.05 15.18 16.96
N THR A 188 -3.95 14.97 18.29
CA THR A 188 -2.83 15.41 19.12
C THR A 188 -1.54 14.67 18.77
N ALA A 189 -1.59 13.35 18.68
CA ALA A 189 -0.45 12.52 18.33
C ALA A 189 0.13 12.89 16.96
N LEU A 190 -0.74 13.03 15.94
CA LEU A 190 -0.32 13.40 14.58
C LEU A 190 0.19 14.85 14.47
N TYR A 191 -0.28 15.75 15.34
CA TYR A 191 0.30 17.08 15.46
C TYR A 191 1.74 17.03 16.01
N ASN A 192 1.97 16.25 17.07
CA ASN A 192 3.29 16.08 17.66
C ASN A 192 4.31 15.45 16.68
N GLU A 193 3.84 14.56 15.80
CA GLU A 193 4.64 13.99 14.71
C GLU A 193 4.80 14.92 13.49
N GLY A 194 4.21 16.11 13.52
CA GLY A 194 4.27 17.07 12.42
C GLY A 194 3.45 16.70 11.19
N VAL A 195 2.59 15.67 11.29
CA VAL A 195 1.75 15.18 10.20
C VAL A 195 0.58 16.13 9.94
N PHE A 196 -0.06 16.62 11.01
CA PHE A 196 -1.14 17.61 10.92
C PHE A 196 -0.74 18.92 11.63
N THR A 197 -0.86 20.04 10.94
CA THR A 197 -0.45 21.35 11.45
C THR A 197 -1.61 22.32 11.72
N GLY A 198 -2.85 21.91 11.43
CA GLY A 198 -4.01 22.81 11.50
C GLY A 198 -4.07 23.83 10.36
N ASP A 199 -5.09 24.68 10.41
CA ASP A 199 -5.20 25.82 9.51
C ASP A 199 -4.54 27.09 10.12
N THR A 200 -4.59 28.20 9.38
CA THR A 200 -4.03 29.49 9.82
C THR A 200 -4.71 30.06 11.07
N ASN A 201 -5.87 29.54 11.47
CA ASN A 201 -6.60 29.93 12.67
C ASN A 201 -6.43 28.93 13.82
N GLY A 202 -5.52 27.97 13.70
CA GLY A 202 -5.29 26.95 14.71
C GLY A 202 -6.39 25.89 14.82
N LYS A 203 -7.17 25.69 13.75
CA LYS A 203 -8.25 24.70 13.71
C LYS A 203 -7.83 23.42 13.03
N PHE A 204 -8.33 22.28 13.53
CA PHE A 204 -8.20 20.96 12.93
C PHE A 204 -9.20 20.74 11.78
N ASN A 205 -10.40 21.32 11.89
CA ASN A 205 -11.51 21.16 10.94
C ASN A 205 -11.90 19.68 10.76
N PRO A 206 -12.38 18.98 11.80
CA PRO A 206 -12.53 17.52 11.83
C PRO A 206 -13.49 16.96 10.79
N SER A 207 -14.51 17.72 10.42
CA SER A 207 -15.53 17.31 9.43
C SER A 207 -15.14 17.65 7.99
N SER A 208 -14.07 18.41 7.78
CA SER A 208 -13.63 18.77 6.43
C SER A 208 -12.97 17.61 5.72
N PRO A 209 -13.19 17.44 4.41
CA PRO A 209 -12.45 16.47 3.63
C PRO A 209 -10.98 16.87 3.55
N LEU A 210 -10.07 15.90 3.57
CA LEU A 210 -8.65 16.14 3.30
C LEU A 210 -8.45 16.43 1.81
N THR A 211 -7.80 17.55 1.51
CA THR A 211 -7.40 17.87 0.14
C THR A 211 -6.19 17.04 -0.27
N ARG A 212 -6.01 16.82 -1.59
CA ARG A 212 -4.84 16.11 -2.13
C ARG A 212 -3.51 16.71 -1.72
N SER A 213 -3.43 18.04 -1.63
CA SER A 213 -2.21 18.73 -1.18
C SER A 213 -1.90 18.49 0.30
N GLN A 214 -2.92 18.24 1.12
CA GLN A 214 -2.76 17.87 2.53
C GLN A 214 -2.35 16.41 2.68
N MET A 215 -2.87 15.52 1.81
CA MET A 215 -2.46 14.10 1.76
C MET A 215 -1.03 13.91 1.24
N ALA A 216 -0.54 14.79 0.37
CA ALA A 216 0.82 14.71 -0.18
C ALA A 216 1.92 15.14 0.80
N LYS A 217 1.56 15.70 1.95
CA LYS A 217 2.49 16.09 3.03
C LYS A 217 2.59 15.02 4.13
N VAL A 218 1.78 13.98 4.05
CA VAL A 218 1.75 12.79 4.89
C VAL A 218 2.41 11.63 4.15
#